data_72bfce77f1c0661c5e1cda4ac7bc70f6
#
_entry.id   72bfce77f1c0661c5e1cda4ac7bc70f6
#
_cell.length_a   1.000
_cell.length_b   1.000
_cell.length_c   1.000
_cell.angle_alpha   90.00
_cell.angle_beta   90.00
_cell.angle_gamma   90.00
#
_symmetry.space_group_name_H-M   'P 1'
#
loop_
_entity.id
_entity.type
_entity.pdbx_description
1 polymer ?
#
loop_
_entity_poly.entity_id
_entity_poly.type
_entity_poly.pdbx_seq_one_letter_code
_entity_poly.pdbx_strand_id
1 'polypeptide(L)'
;MVTTQKLKAATNTARARGERTRQAILKTAVDIASAEGLEGLTIGRLATKLSLSKSGLFAHFGSKEDLQLATVDAARSIFIREVIRPTFEAARGLPSLWQLCDVWLGYVQRGVFRGGCFFAAAAAEFDGRPGPVRDRVAEIMKEWLATLQRAVIDAQQERQLATDIDPAQLAFEINALEMGANWAFQLHGDKQAFTRARDSILERLRRGSTKLGSTLLPSLKEKRKSGKARK
;
A
#
# COMPACT_ATOMS: atom_id res chain seq x y z
N MET A 1 31.73 38.63 -4.21
CA MET A 1 30.38 38.11 -3.94
C MET A 1 29.81 37.18 -5.05
N VAL A 2 30.21 37.32 -6.31
CA VAL A 2 29.69 36.53 -7.46
C VAL A 2 30.11 35.05 -7.43
N THR A 3 31.26 34.71 -6.87
CA THR A 3 31.80 33.34 -6.85
C THR A 3 31.07 32.39 -5.92
N THR A 4 30.62 32.88 -4.76
CA THR A 4 29.91 32.08 -3.73
C THR A 4 28.47 31.70 -4.19
N GLN A 5 27.84 32.58 -4.94
CA GLN A 5 26.48 32.35 -5.49
C GLN A 5 26.48 31.34 -6.62
N LYS A 6 27.49 31.33 -7.50
CA LYS A 6 27.68 30.32 -8.54
C LYS A 6 27.99 28.93 -7.97
N LEU A 7 28.80 28.86 -6.90
CA LEU A 7 29.11 27.62 -6.21
C LEU A 7 27.88 27.00 -5.56
N LYS A 8 27.06 27.80 -4.87
CA LYS A 8 25.78 27.34 -4.28
C LYS A 8 24.78 26.87 -5.32
N ALA A 9 24.69 27.54 -6.47
CA ALA A 9 23.81 27.14 -7.57
C ALA A 9 24.26 25.81 -8.19
N ALA A 10 25.55 25.61 -8.40
CA ALA A 10 26.11 24.37 -8.97
C ALA A 10 25.92 23.18 -8.00
N THR A 11 26.12 23.38 -6.68
CA THR A 11 25.88 22.36 -5.65
C THR A 11 24.40 21.98 -5.55
N ASN A 12 23.50 22.95 -5.68
CA ASN A 12 22.05 22.71 -5.66
C ASN A 12 21.59 21.91 -6.90
N THR A 13 22.17 22.21 -8.06
CA THR A 13 21.88 21.50 -9.32
C THR A 13 22.41 20.06 -9.28
N ALA A 14 23.61 19.84 -8.74
CA ALA A 14 24.19 18.49 -8.57
C ALA A 14 23.37 17.66 -7.58
N ARG A 15 22.95 18.24 -6.45
CA ARG A 15 22.10 17.58 -5.44
C ARG A 15 20.72 17.22 -6.04
N ALA A 16 20.11 18.13 -6.78
CA ALA A 16 18.82 17.87 -7.46
C ALA A 16 18.95 16.76 -8.52
N ARG A 17 20.06 16.69 -9.24
CA ARG A 17 20.34 15.59 -10.19
C ARG A 17 20.51 14.25 -9.47
N GLY A 18 21.26 14.22 -8.37
CA GLY A 18 21.45 13.02 -7.54
C GLY A 18 20.11 12.48 -7.01
N GLU A 19 19.25 13.39 -6.50
CA GLU A 19 17.92 13.00 -6.00
C GLU A 19 17.01 12.47 -7.10
N ARG A 20 16.98 13.06 -8.29
CA ARG A 20 16.23 12.52 -9.45
C ARG A 20 16.71 11.13 -9.85
N THR A 21 18.02 10.90 -9.85
CA THR A 21 18.61 9.59 -10.14
C THR A 21 18.18 8.59 -9.07
N ARG A 22 18.25 8.95 -7.79
CA ARG A 22 17.83 8.11 -6.67
C ARG A 22 16.35 7.72 -6.78
N GLN A 23 15.47 8.66 -7.11
CA GLN A 23 14.04 8.40 -7.32
C GLN A 23 13.77 7.46 -8.51
N ALA A 24 14.49 7.60 -9.62
CA ALA A 24 14.41 6.71 -10.77
C ALA A 24 14.86 5.27 -10.41
N ILE A 25 15.92 5.15 -9.62
CA ILE A 25 16.39 3.86 -9.10
C ILE A 25 15.34 3.22 -8.22
N LEU A 26 14.77 3.96 -7.26
CA LEU A 26 13.77 3.45 -6.34
C LEU A 26 12.48 3.03 -7.05
N LYS A 27 12.04 3.76 -8.07
CA LYS A 27 10.90 3.37 -8.90
C LYS A 27 11.11 2.00 -9.55
N THR A 28 12.30 1.77 -10.12
CA THR A 28 12.66 0.49 -10.74
C THR A 28 12.85 -0.62 -9.69
N ALA A 29 13.42 -0.29 -8.53
CA ALA A 29 13.60 -1.22 -7.42
C ALA A 29 12.26 -1.72 -6.88
N VAL A 30 11.29 -0.83 -6.67
CA VAL A 30 9.92 -1.18 -6.25
C VAL A 30 9.25 -2.10 -7.28
N ASP A 31 9.37 -1.78 -8.57
CA ASP A 31 8.79 -2.60 -9.65
C ASP A 31 9.38 -4.03 -9.67
N ILE A 32 10.70 -4.15 -9.55
CA ILE A 32 11.37 -5.46 -9.48
C ILE A 32 10.96 -6.19 -8.20
N ALA A 33 11.09 -5.54 -7.04
CA ALA A 33 10.82 -6.17 -5.75
C ALA A 33 9.36 -6.64 -5.62
N SER A 34 8.41 -5.89 -6.18
CA SER A 34 7.00 -6.27 -6.15
C SER A 34 6.68 -7.54 -6.95
N ALA A 35 7.44 -7.80 -8.02
CA ALA A 35 7.18 -8.94 -8.92
C ALA A 35 8.03 -10.17 -8.60
N GLU A 36 9.20 -9.97 -8.03
CA GLU A 36 10.25 -10.98 -7.93
C GLU A 36 10.79 -11.17 -6.51
N GLY A 37 10.21 -10.43 -5.56
CA GLY A 37 10.62 -10.43 -4.17
C GLY A 37 11.70 -9.40 -3.85
N LEU A 38 11.69 -8.94 -2.60
CA LEU A 38 12.61 -7.93 -2.09
C LEU A 38 14.03 -8.50 -1.89
N GLU A 39 14.14 -9.79 -1.56
CA GLU A 39 15.43 -10.48 -1.44
C GLU A 39 16.14 -10.63 -2.80
N GLY A 40 15.37 -10.82 -3.88
CA GLY A 40 15.85 -10.87 -5.25
C GLY A 40 16.41 -9.54 -5.77
N LEU A 41 16.16 -8.43 -5.04
CA LEU A 41 16.66 -7.11 -5.38
C LEU A 41 18.16 -7.00 -5.08
N THR A 42 18.98 -6.90 -6.12
CA THR A 42 20.43 -6.74 -5.99
C THR A 42 20.93 -5.49 -6.72
N ILE A 43 22.01 -4.91 -6.20
CA ILE A 43 22.66 -3.75 -6.84
C ILE A 43 23.09 -4.08 -8.27
N GLY A 44 23.62 -5.29 -8.52
CA GLY A 44 24.03 -5.71 -9.85
C GLY A 44 22.88 -5.77 -10.85
N ARG A 45 21.73 -6.29 -10.43
CA ARG A 45 20.53 -6.40 -11.25
C ARG A 45 19.93 -5.04 -11.60
N LEU A 46 19.85 -4.13 -10.61
CA LEU A 46 19.44 -2.77 -10.84
C LEU A 46 20.38 -2.00 -11.77
N ALA A 47 21.69 -2.16 -11.58
CA ALA A 47 22.70 -1.55 -12.43
C ALA A 47 22.49 -1.93 -13.89
N THR A 48 22.31 -3.24 -14.17
CA THR A 48 22.04 -3.74 -15.52
C THR A 48 20.74 -3.14 -16.09
N LYS A 49 19.64 -3.17 -15.30
CA LYS A 49 18.32 -2.72 -15.76
C LYS A 49 18.27 -1.21 -16.04
N LEU A 50 19.08 -0.42 -15.32
CA LEU A 50 19.14 1.04 -15.45
C LEU A 50 20.29 1.54 -16.32
N SER A 51 21.15 0.63 -16.85
CA SER A 51 22.37 0.99 -17.57
C SER A 51 23.29 1.89 -16.75
N LEU A 52 23.36 1.65 -15.43
CA LEU A 52 24.22 2.37 -14.49
C LEU A 52 25.41 1.50 -14.07
N SER A 53 26.49 2.15 -13.62
CA SER A 53 27.60 1.40 -13.00
C SER A 53 27.20 0.90 -11.60
N LYS A 54 27.72 -0.26 -11.18
CA LYS A 54 27.52 -0.76 -9.81
C LYS A 54 28.04 0.22 -8.77
N SER A 55 29.18 0.88 -9.03
CA SER A 55 29.75 1.90 -8.14
C SER A 55 28.85 3.13 -7.99
N GLY A 56 28.20 3.56 -9.08
CA GLY A 56 27.22 4.66 -9.04
C GLY A 56 25.99 4.32 -8.19
N LEU A 57 25.51 3.08 -8.26
CA LEU A 57 24.41 2.61 -7.40
C LEU A 57 24.84 2.50 -5.93
N PHE A 58 26.01 1.97 -5.63
CA PHE A 58 26.57 1.93 -4.28
C PHE A 58 26.71 3.32 -3.65
N ALA A 59 27.06 4.33 -4.44
CA ALA A 59 27.12 5.72 -3.96
C ALA A 59 25.76 6.26 -3.49
N HIS A 60 24.65 5.67 -3.95
CA HIS A 60 23.30 6.07 -3.53
C HIS A 60 22.76 5.30 -2.30
N PHE A 61 23.17 4.04 -2.10
CA PHE A 61 22.54 3.14 -1.12
C PHE A 61 23.51 2.44 -0.17
N GLY A 62 24.82 2.49 -0.42
CA GLY A 62 25.84 1.91 0.48
C GLY A 62 25.84 0.38 0.54
N SER A 63 24.68 -0.24 0.83
CA SER A 63 24.53 -1.69 0.98
C SER A 63 23.26 -2.22 0.30
N LYS A 64 23.14 -3.56 0.20
CA LYS A 64 21.91 -4.23 -0.22
C LYS A 64 20.77 -3.92 0.75
N GLU A 65 21.03 -3.94 2.05
CA GLU A 65 20.04 -3.68 3.10
C GLU A 65 19.52 -2.24 3.02
N ASP A 66 20.39 -1.25 2.83
CA ASP A 66 19.98 0.15 2.66
C ASP A 66 19.11 0.33 1.40
N LEU A 67 19.44 -0.37 0.31
CA LEU A 67 18.62 -0.39 -0.90
C LEU A 67 17.24 -1.00 -0.62
N GLN A 68 17.18 -2.13 0.10
CA GLN A 68 15.92 -2.79 0.45
C GLN A 68 15.06 -1.89 1.34
N LEU A 69 15.63 -1.28 2.38
CA LEU A 69 14.93 -0.34 3.26
C LEU A 69 14.39 0.87 2.48
N ALA A 70 15.22 1.49 1.64
CA ALA A 70 14.79 2.60 0.80
C ALA A 70 13.68 2.19 -0.19
N THR A 71 13.70 0.95 -0.68
CA THR A 71 12.67 0.40 -1.56
C THR A 71 11.35 0.20 -0.82
N VAL A 72 11.39 -0.31 0.42
CA VAL A 72 10.22 -0.43 1.30
C VAL A 72 9.58 0.94 1.57
N ASP A 73 10.40 1.96 1.87
CA ASP A 73 9.91 3.33 2.11
C ASP A 73 9.33 3.98 0.84
N ALA A 74 9.91 3.71 -0.31
CA ALA A 74 9.36 4.15 -1.59
C ALA A 74 8.01 3.47 -1.89
N ALA A 75 7.88 2.18 -1.62
CA ALA A 75 6.61 1.45 -1.74
C ALA A 75 5.56 2.01 -0.76
N ARG A 76 5.94 2.34 0.49
CA ARG A 76 5.07 3.00 1.47
C ARG A 76 4.54 4.34 0.95
N SER A 77 5.40 5.14 0.34
CA SER A 77 5.01 6.43 -0.25
C SER A 77 3.98 6.27 -1.38
N ILE A 78 4.12 5.22 -2.21
CA ILE A 78 3.14 4.85 -3.24
C ILE A 78 1.83 4.42 -2.58
N PHE A 79 1.86 3.55 -1.58
CA PHE A 79 0.68 3.09 -0.86
C PHE A 79 -0.11 4.23 -0.22
N ILE A 80 0.58 5.16 0.43
CA ILE A 80 -0.06 6.36 1.02
C ILE A 80 -0.77 7.17 -0.07
N ARG A 81 -0.15 7.37 -1.23
CA ARG A 81 -0.73 8.13 -2.33
C ARG A 81 -1.93 7.43 -2.96
N GLU A 82 -1.86 6.11 -3.15
CA GLU A 82 -2.86 5.33 -3.89
C GLU A 82 -4.03 4.85 -3.02
N VAL A 83 -3.82 4.69 -1.70
CA VAL A 83 -4.81 4.11 -0.78
C VAL A 83 -5.23 5.11 0.29
N ILE A 84 -4.26 5.69 1.02
CA ILE A 84 -4.59 6.47 2.22
C ILE A 84 -5.18 7.83 1.87
N ARG A 85 -4.48 8.63 1.04
CA ARG A 85 -4.93 9.99 0.70
C ARG A 85 -6.33 10.05 0.09
N PRO A 86 -6.67 9.23 -0.94
CA PRO A 86 -8.00 9.31 -1.56
C PRO A 86 -9.14 9.03 -0.59
N THR A 87 -8.88 8.27 0.48
CA THR A 87 -9.88 7.89 1.46
C THR A 87 -10.22 9.03 2.41
N PHE A 88 -9.20 9.69 2.96
CA PHE A 88 -9.41 10.69 4.02
C PHE A 88 -9.76 12.09 3.50
N GLU A 89 -9.60 12.33 2.21
CA GLU A 89 -10.02 13.59 1.58
C GLU A 89 -11.53 13.65 1.28
N ALA A 90 -12.22 12.50 1.24
CA ALA A 90 -13.57 12.41 0.67
C ALA A 90 -14.68 12.17 1.70
N ALA A 91 -14.46 11.49 2.82
CA ALA A 91 -15.52 11.08 3.76
C ALA A 91 -15.01 10.93 5.20
N ARG A 92 -15.94 10.86 6.18
CA ARG A 92 -15.69 10.53 7.59
C ARG A 92 -16.57 9.37 8.05
N GLY A 93 -16.16 8.72 9.14
CA GLY A 93 -16.91 7.63 9.76
C GLY A 93 -17.03 6.40 8.86
N LEU A 94 -18.19 5.76 8.86
CA LEU A 94 -18.44 4.49 8.17
C LEU A 94 -18.24 4.55 6.64
N PRO A 95 -18.62 5.63 5.93
CA PRO A 95 -18.27 5.77 4.52
C PRO A 95 -16.76 5.80 4.25
N SER A 96 -15.98 6.42 5.13
CA SER A 96 -14.51 6.44 5.02
C SER A 96 -13.92 5.04 5.24
N LEU A 97 -14.40 4.31 6.25
CA LEU A 97 -13.97 2.93 6.49
C LEU A 97 -14.27 2.04 5.27
N TRP A 98 -15.47 2.12 4.72
CA TRP A 98 -15.82 1.39 3.49
C TRP A 98 -14.93 1.78 2.31
N GLN A 99 -14.74 3.08 2.11
CA GLN A 99 -13.89 3.58 1.02
C GLN A 99 -12.45 3.11 1.16
N LEU A 100 -11.90 3.06 2.38
CA LEU A 100 -10.55 2.56 2.64
C LEU A 100 -10.41 1.11 2.15
N CYS A 101 -11.39 0.25 2.45
CA CYS A 101 -11.42 -1.13 2.00
C CYS A 101 -11.56 -1.24 0.46
N ASP A 102 -12.50 -0.49 -0.14
CA ASP A 102 -12.75 -0.57 -1.59
C ASP A 102 -11.56 -0.02 -2.40
N VAL A 103 -10.91 1.05 -1.92
CA VAL A 103 -9.71 1.63 -2.54
C VAL A 103 -8.54 0.65 -2.44
N TRP A 104 -8.34 -0.01 -1.29
CA TRP A 104 -7.29 -1.01 -1.12
C TRP A 104 -7.49 -2.20 -2.07
N LEU A 105 -8.69 -2.78 -2.13
CA LEU A 105 -9.01 -3.86 -3.06
C LEU A 105 -8.84 -3.42 -4.52
N GLY A 106 -9.24 -2.20 -4.84
CA GLY A 106 -9.05 -1.60 -6.15
C GLY A 106 -7.58 -1.36 -6.50
N TYR A 107 -6.76 -0.96 -5.56
CA TYR A 107 -5.32 -0.77 -5.71
C TYR A 107 -4.62 -2.07 -6.12
N VAL A 108 -4.92 -3.20 -5.45
CA VAL A 108 -4.39 -4.51 -5.83
C VAL A 108 -4.92 -4.94 -7.19
N GLN A 109 -6.23 -4.80 -7.43
CA GLN A 109 -6.89 -5.21 -8.67
C GLN A 109 -6.37 -4.46 -9.90
N ARG A 110 -6.00 -3.18 -9.75
CA ARG A 110 -5.39 -2.37 -10.83
C ARG A 110 -3.92 -2.72 -11.09
N GLY A 111 -3.30 -3.53 -10.24
CA GLY A 111 -1.90 -3.91 -10.37
C GLY A 111 -0.94 -2.72 -10.21
N VAL A 112 -1.22 -1.84 -9.24
CA VAL A 112 -0.30 -0.73 -8.88
C VAL A 112 1.08 -1.25 -8.59
N PHE A 113 1.16 -2.40 -7.95
CA PHE A 113 2.34 -3.26 -7.91
C PHE A 113 2.05 -4.56 -8.65
N ARG A 114 2.98 -5.01 -9.49
CA ARG A 114 2.79 -6.19 -10.34
C ARG A 114 2.58 -7.49 -9.56
N GLY A 115 3.15 -7.60 -8.38
CA GLY A 115 3.00 -8.74 -7.47
C GLY A 115 1.85 -8.61 -6.46
N GLY A 116 0.87 -7.72 -6.70
CA GLY A 116 -0.23 -7.46 -5.77
C GLY A 116 0.18 -6.48 -4.66
N CYS A 117 -0.24 -6.73 -3.42
CA CYS A 117 0.19 -5.88 -2.31
C CYS A 117 1.67 -6.10 -1.99
N PHE A 118 2.50 -5.08 -2.19
CA PHE A 118 3.94 -5.12 -1.90
C PHE A 118 4.23 -5.60 -0.48
N PHE A 119 3.49 -5.10 0.50
CA PHE A 119 3.71 -5.42 1.92
C PHE A 119 3.27 -6.83 2.28
N ALA A 120 2.23 -7.37 1.65
CA ALA A 120 1.85 -8.77 1.82
C ALA A 120 2.94 -9.72 1.31
N ALA A 121 3.53 -9.43 0.15
CA ALA A 121 4.64 -10.21 -0.41
C ALA A 121 5.90 -10.08 0.46
N ALA A 122 6.29 -8.84 0.82
CA ALA A 122 7.47 -8.60 1.65
C ALA A 122 7.33 -9.21 3.06
N ALA A 123 6.13 -9.17 3.67
CA ALA A 123 5.89 -9.81 4.95
C ALA A 123 6.08 -11.33 4.88
N ALA A 124 5.51 -12.00 3.87
CA ALA A 124 5.67 -13.43 3.69
C ALA A 124 7.12 -13.86 3.41
N GLU A 125 7.93 -12.96 2.81
CA GLU A 125 9.34 -13.22 2.50
C GLU A 125 10.25 -13.02 3.72
N PHE A 126 9.88 -12.10 4.64
CA PHE A 126 10.75 -11.67 5.75
C PHE A 126 10.24 -12.03 7.14
N ASP A 127 9.07 -12.63 7.31
CA ASP A 127 8.49 -12.95 8.63
C ASP A 127 9.44 -13.80 9.51
N GLY A 128 10.12 -14.76 8.91
CA GLY A 128 11.11 -15.63 9.57
C GLY A 128 12.55 -15.10 9.55
N ARG A 129 12.82 -13.88 9.10
CA ARG A 129 14.18 -13.32 8.91
C ARG A 129 14.40 -12.07 9.76
N PRO A 130 14.86 -12.18 11.03
CA PRO A 130 15.11 -11.02 11.88
C PRO A 130 16.08 -10.02 11.25
N GLY A 131 15.81 -8.73 11.41
CA GLY A 131 16.66 -7.66 10.93
C GLY A 131 15.88 -6.40 10.52
N PRO A 132 16.61 -5.32 10.14
CA PRO A 132 16.01 -4.00 9.90
C PRO A 132 14.90 -4.00 8.84
N VAL A 133 15.05 -4.80 7.77
CA VAL A 133 14.05 -4.88 6.69
C VAL A 133 12.74 -5.48 7.19
N ARG A 134 12.83 -6.62 7.93
CA ARG A 134 11.65 -7.25 8.56
C ARG A 134 10.97 -6.28 9.51
N ASP A 135 11.74 -5.61 10.36
CA ASP A 135 11.19 -4.71 11.37
C ASP A 135 10.49 -3.50 10.71
N ARG A 136 11.06 -2.98 9.62
CA ARG A 136 10.43 -1.90 8.85
C ARG A 136 9.13 -2.34 8.17
N VAL A 137 9.09 -3.53 7.59
CA VAL A 137 7.86 -4.10 7.01
C VAL A 137 6.80 -4.30 8.10
N ALA A 138 7.20 -4.86 9.26
CA ALA A 138 6.29 -5.09 10.38
C ALA A 138 5.70 -3.77 10.94
N GLU A 139 6.51 -2.71 11.03
CA GLU A 139 6.06 -1.38 11.42
C GLU A 139 4.96 -0.85 10.47
N ILE A 140 5.20 -0.91 9.16
CA ILE A 140 4.24 -0.45 8.16
C ILE A 140 2.95 -1.28 8.18
N MET A 141 3.03 -2.60 8.39
CA MET A 141 1.86 -3.45 8.53
C MET A 141 1.05 -3.13 9.80
N LYS A 142 1.73 -2.78 10.90
CA LYS A 142 1.08 -2.28 12.13
C LYS A 142 0.40 -0.93 11.88
N GLU A 143 1.04 0.00 11.16
CA GLU A 143 0.44 1.28 10.77
C GLU A 143 -0.85 1.08 9.95
N TRP A 144 -0.87 0.09 9.05
CA TRP A 144 -2.05 -0.25 8.27
C TRP A 144 -3.19 -0.73 9.17
N LEU A 145 -2.93 -1.71 10.04
CA LEU A 145 -3.95 -2.22 10.99
C LEU A 145 -4.46 -1.12 11.91
N ALA A 146 -3.57 -0.26 12.42
CA ALA A 146 -3.95 0.88 13.25
C ALA A 146 -4.81 1.89 12.46
N THR A 147 -4.59 2.05 11.16
CA THR A 147 -5.40 2.91 10.29
C THR A 147 -6.81 2.35 10.14
N LEU A 148 -6.97 1.05 9.90
CA LEU A 148 -8.28 0.37 9.87
C LEU A 148 -8.99 0.50 11.22
N GLN A 149 -8.30 0.21 12.32
CA GLN A 149 -8.84 0.30 13.66
C GLN A 149 -9.34 1.71 14.00
N ARG A 150 -8.57 2.75 13.65
CA ARG A 150 -8.97 4.15 13.83
C ARG A 150 -10.23 4.48 13.02
N ALA A 151 -10.31 4.04 11.77
CA ALA A 151 -11.49 4.27 10.95
C ALA A 151 -12.75 3.59 11.53
N VAL A 152 -12.61 2.43 12.19
CA VAL A 152 -13.71 1.79 12.95
C VAL A 152 -14.12 2.67 14.14
N ILE A 153 -13.15 3.14 14.94
CA ILE A 153 -13.41 4.02 16.09
C ILE A 153 -14.11 5.30 15.64
N ASP A 154 -13.66 5.93 14.56
CA ASP A 154 -14.26 7.13 14.01
C ASP A 154 -15.73 6.87 13.60
N ALA A 155 -16.03 5.71 12.99
CA ALA A 155 -17.39 5.33 12.65
C ALA A 155 -18.29 5.09 13.88
N GLN A 156 -17.74 4.62 15.00
CA GLN A 156 -18.45 4.48 16.27
C GLN A 156 -18.70 5.85 16.93
N GLN A 157 -17.72 6.75 16.92
CA GLN A 157 -17.86 8.12 17.43
C GLN A 157 -18.94 8.91 16.69
N GLU A 158 -19.03 8.71 15.36
CA GLU A 158 -20.10 9.26 14.52
C GLU A 158 -21.44 8.53 14.67
N ARG A 159 -21.55 7.57 15.61
CA ARG A 159 -22.78 6.77 15.86
C ARG A 159 -23.30 6.02 14.63
N GLN A 160 -22.40 5.69 13.70
CA GLN A 160 -22.73 4.97 12.46
C GLN A 160 -22.46 3.47 12.58
N LEU A 161 -21.59 3.07 13.52
CA LEU A 161 -21.27 1.69 13.85
C LEU A 161 -21.57 1.41 15.34
N ALA A 162 -21.99 0.20 15.66
CA ALA A 162 -22.31 -0.21 17.02
C ALA A 162 -21.06 -0.17 17.91
N THR A 163 -21.21 0.30 19.16
CA THR A 163 -20.09 0.51 20.08
C THR A 163 -19.61 -0.77 20.79
N ASP A 164 -20.38 -1.86 20.71
CA ASP A 164 -20.03 -3.19 21.21
C ASP A 164 -19.12 -3.97 20.27
N ILE A 165 -18.86 -3.47 19.06
CA ILE A 165 -17.89 -4.05 18.13
C ILE A 165 -16.47 -3.69 18.58
N ASP A 166 -15.63 -4.69 18.81
CA ASP A 166 -14.21 -4.47 19.04
C ASP A 166 -13.52 -3.95 17.76
N PRO A 167 -12.95 -2.72 17.79
CA PRO A 167 -12.27 -2.14 16.62
C PRO A 167 -11.07 -2.94 16.14
N ALA A 168 -10.33 -3.58 17.06
CA ALA A 168 -9.18 -4.39 16.69
C ALA A 168 -9.60 -5.68 15.98
N GLN A 169 -10.66 -6.34 16.48
CA GLN A 169 -11.22 -7.53 15.85
C GLN A 169 -11.77 -7.23 14.45
N LEU A 170 -12.53 -6.14 14.28
CA LEU A 170 -13.06 -5.77 12.97
C LEU A 170 -11.95 -5.40 11.97
N ALA A 171 -10.92 -4.68 12.42
CA ALA A 171 -9.76 -4.37 11.59
C ALA A 171 -9.03 -5.65 11.15
N PHE A 172 -8.88 -6.63 12.04
CA PHE A 172 -8.32 -7.95 11.72
C PHE A 172 -9.16 -8.69 10.68
N GLU A 173 -10.48 -8.75 10.84
CA GLU A 173 -11.41 -9.40 9.90
C GLU A 173 -11.31 -8.78 8.50
N ILE A 174 -11.31 -7.45 8.40
CA ILE A 174 -11.17 -6.72 7.14
C ILE A 174 -9.83 -7.07 6.49
N ASN A 175 -8.73 -6.93 7.22
CA ASN A 175 -7.40 -7.23 6.71
C ASN A 175 -7.27 -8.69 6.23
N ALA A 176 -7.85 -9.65 6.95
CA ALA A 176 -7.84 -11.05 6.55
C ALA A 176 -8.56 -11.28 5.21
N LEU A 177 -9.71 -10.62 4.97
CA LEU A 177 -10.43 -10.68 3.70
C LEU A 177 -9.64 -10.03 2.55
N GLU A 178 -8.98 -8.92 2.81
CA GLU A 178 -8.12 -8.23 1.85
C GLU A 178 -6.90 -9.09 1.47
N MET A 179 -6.21 -9.64 2.46
CA MET A 179 -5.06 -10.53 2.23
C MET A 179 -5.48 -11.81 1.49
N GLY A 180 -6.63 -12.40 1.86
CA GLY A 180 -7.20 -13.56 1.17
C GLY A 180 -7.51 -13.27 -0.31
N ALA A 181 -8.09 -12.10 -0.61
CA ALA A 181 -8.36 -11.68 -1.98
C ALA A 181 -7.07 -11.46 -2.80
N ASN A 182 -6.08 -10.80 -2.20
CA ASN A 182 -4.77 -10.62 -2.81
C ASN A 182 -4.11 -11.96 -3.14
N TRP A 183 -4.07 -12.88 -2.18
CA TRP A 183 -3.50 -14.21 -2.35
C TRP A 183 -4.20 -15.02 -3.46
N ALA A 184 -5.55 -15.10 -3.43
CA ALA A 184 -6.32 -15.83 -4.41
C ALA A 184 -6.14 -15.27 -5.83
N PHE A 185 -6.03 -13.93 -5.97
CA PHE A 185 -5.78 -13.31 -7.24
C PHE A 185 -4.35 -13.56 -7.75
N GLN A 186 -3.33 -13.37 -6.90
CA GLN A 186 -1.94 -13.52 -7.32
C GLN A 186 -1.58 -14.96 -7.66
N LEU A 187 -2.05 -15.92 -6.87
CA LEU A 187 -1.69 -17.33 -7.05
C LEU A 187 -2.58 -18.06 -8.07
N HIS A 188 -3.88 -17.76 -8.08
CA HIS A 188 -4.85 -18.49 -8.90
C HIS A 188 -5.43 -17.68 -10.07
N GLY A 189 -5.12 -16.37 -10.17
CA GLY A 189 -5.73 -15.48 -11.16
C GLY A 189 -7.24 -15.22 -10.90
N ASP A 190 -7.74 -15.52 -9.69
CA ASP A 190 -9.17 -15.41 -9.36
C ASP A 190 -9.61 -13.95 -9.20
N LYS A 191 -10.06 -13.36 -10.30
CA LYS A 191 -10.61 -11.99 -10.30
C LYS A 191 -11.86 -11.82 -9.45
N GLN A 192 -12.61 -12.91 -9.19
CA GLN A 192 -13.83 -12.86 -8.37
C GLN A 192 -13.52 -12.74 -6.87
N ALA A 193 -12.28 -13.04 -6.44
CA ALA A 193 -11.86 -12.89 -5.07
C ALA A 193 -12.06 -11.44 -4.56
N PHE A 194 -11.83 -10.43 -5.41
CA PHE A 194 -12.09 -9.03 -5.05
C PHE A 194 -13.57 -8.72 -4.85
N THR A 195 -14.45 -9.31 -5.66
CA THR A 195 -15.91 -9.14 -5.48
C THR A 195 -16.36 -9.81 -4.19
N ARG A 196 -15.91 -11.05 -3.93
CA ARG A 196 -16.23 -11.77 -2.69
C ARG A 196 -15.76 -11.01 -1.45
N ALA A 197 -14.52 -10.48 -1.47
CA ALA A 197 -14.01 -9.69 -0.35
C ALA A 197 -14.83 -8.41 -0.13
N ARG A 198 -15.14 -7.66 -1.21
CA ARG A 198 -16.01 -6.48 -1.12
C ARG A 198 -17.37 -6.78 -0.52
N ASP A 199 -18.02 -7.81 -1.02
CA ASP A 199 -19.35 -8.20 -0.56
C ASP A 199 -19.32 -8.65 0.90
N SER A 200 -18.32 -9.44 1.31
CA SER A 200 -18.14 -9.90 2.69
C SER A 200 -17.84 -8.74 3.64
N ILE A 201 -16.95 -7.82 3.30
CA ILE A 201 -16.64 -6.64 4.11
C ILE A 201 -17.91 -5.77 4.23
N LEU A 202 -18.58 -5.48 3.12
CA LEU A 202 -19.78 -4.66 3.12
C LEU A 202 -20.91 -5.28 3.96
N GLU A 203 -21.11 -6.58 3.88
CA GLU A 203 -22.08 -7.31 4.70
C GLU A 203 -21.70 -7.24 6.19
N ARG A 204 -20.41 -7.45 6.51
CA ARG A 204 -19.91 -7.34 7.90
C ARG A 204 -20.13 -5.95 8.49
N LEU A 205 -19.84 -4.90 7.71
CA LEU A 205 -20.07 -3.51 8.12
C LEU A 205 -21.56 -3.22 8.32
N ARG A 206 -22.44 -3.73 7.43
CA ARG A 206 -23.90 -3.55 7.57
C ARG A 206 -24.47 -4.22 8.80
N ARG A 207 -24.05 -5.42 9.11
CA ARG A 207 -24.50 -6.15 10.32
C ARG A 207 -24.11 -5.40 11.59
N GLY A 208 -23.00 -4.68 11.58
CA GLY A 208 -22.54 -3.87 12.70
C GLY A 208 -23.01 -2.42 12.67
N SER A 209 -23.68 -1.98 11.60
CA SER A 209 -24.09 -0.58 11.47
C SER A 209 -25.36 -0.26 12.25
N THR A 210 -25.45 0.97 12.75
CA THR A 210 -26.70 1.53 13.26
C THR A 210 -27.69 1.80 12.13
N LYS A 211 -28.93 2.21 12.45
CA LYS A 211 -29.90 2.63 11.41
C LYS A 211 -29.33 3.75 10.55
N LEU A 212 -28.66 4.73 11.15
CA LEU A 212 -27.98 5.81 10.43
C LEU A 212 -26.86 5.28 9.53
N GLY A 213 -25.97 4.47 10.09
CA GLY A 213 -24.83 3.92 9.34
C GLY A 213 -25.24 3.08 8.13
N SER A 214 -26.31 2.29 8.26
CA SER A 214 -26.78 1.43 7.17
C SER A 214 -27.24 2.20 5.93
N THR A 215 -27.72 3.43 6.08
CA THR A 215 -28.12 4.30 4.95
C THR A 215 -26.93 4.92 4.21
N LEU A 216 -25.76 4.94 4.85
CA LEU A 216 -24.52 5.53 4.31
C LEU A 216 -23.68 4.53 3.50
N LEU A 217 -23.99 3.24 3.60
CA LEU A 217 -23.27 2.20 2.87
C LEU A 217 -23.88 1.93 1.49
N PRO A 218 -23.06 1.61 0.47
CA PRO A 218 -23.54 1.31 -0.89
C PRO A 218 -24.51 0.14 -0.90
N SER A 219 -25.52 0.14 -1.78
CA SER A 219 -26.40 -1.01 -1.99
C SER A 219 -25.64 -2.21 -2.60
N LEU A 220 -25.86 -3.42 -2.09
CA LEU A 220 -25.29 -4.66 -2.66
C LEU A 220 -25.76 -4.90 -4.11
N LYS A 221 -26.92 -4.37 -4.51
CA LYS A 221 -27.54 -4.57 -5.84
C LYS A 221 -26.98 -3.68 -6.95
N GLU A 222 -26.46 -2.50 -6.63
CA GLU A 222 -26.01 -1.52 -7.64
C GLU A 222 -24.69 -1.91 -8.31
N LYS A 223 -23.79 -2.62 -7.63
CA LYS A 223 -22.48 -3.03 -8.20
C LYS A 223 -22.56 -4.17 -9.24
N ARG A 224 -23.65 -4.97 -9.29
CA ARG A 224 -23.81 -5.99 -10.35
C ARG A 224 -24.05 -5.41 -11.74
N LYS A 225 -24.53 -4.16 -11.85
CA LYS A 225 -24.79 -3.49 -13.14
C LYS A 225 -23.56 -2.76 -13.71
N SER A 226 -22.66 -2.22 -12.89
CA SER A 226 -21.47 -1.51 -13.37
C SER A 226 -20.38 -2.42 -13.94
N GLY A 227 -20.33 -3.68 -13.54
CA GLY A 227 -19.38 -4.68 -14.09
C GLY A 227 -19.70 -5.15 -15.51
N LYS A 228 -20.92 -4.87 -16.04
CA LYS A 228 -21.33 -5.26 -17.40
C LYS A 228 -21.15 -4.15 -18.46
N ALA A 229 -20.81 -2.91 -18.08
CA ALA A 229 -20.78 -1.76 -18.96
C ALA A 229 -19.38 -1.37 -19.47
N ARG A 230 -18.35 -2.16 -19.20
CA ARG A 230 -17.00 -1.96 -19.79
C ARG A 230 -16.46 -3.30 -20.32
N LYS A 231 -16.93 -3.70 -21.48
CA LYS A 231 -16.23 -4.57 -22.42
C LYS A 231 -15.69 -3.73 -23.55
#